data_490a67ee5dfd3a3470c32c4dd7c3da7d
#
_entry.id   490a67ee5dfd3a3470c32c4dd7c3da7d
#
_cell.length_a   1.000
_cell.length_b   1.000
_cell.length_c   1.000
_cell.angle_alpha   90.00
_cell.angle_beta   90.00
_cell.angle_gamma   90.00
#
_symmetry.space_group_name_H-M   'P 1'
#
loop_
_entity.id
_entity.type
_entity.pdbx_description
1 polymer ?
#
loop_
_entity_poly.entity_id
_entity_poly.type
_entity_poly.pdbx_seq_one_letter_code
_entity_poly.pdbx_strand_id
1 'polypeptide(L)'
;MNEDLDLDDITVEPYVCDFEEGDKVVYPHHGAGVVLKKESTDLLGETREYLTIKILHNDLTVKVPTENAGIAGLRRVIDEDEIKKVISVLSDEVSDMPKNWNRRFKYNKEKIKTGNVFELAEVVRNLALREMEKGLRQRVNALNRF
;
A
#
# COMPACT_ATOMS: atom_id res chain seq x y z
N MET A 1 -15.22 -20.31 -29.27
CA MET A 1 -14.02 -19.48 -29.43
C MET A 1 -13.41 -19.32 -28.04
N ASN A 2 -12.45 -20.15 -27.76
CA ASN A 2 -11.65 -20.00 -26.56
C ASN A 2 -10.49 -19.08 -26.93
N GLU A 3 -10.52 -17.86 -26.44
CA GLU A 3 -9.31 -17.03 -26.41
C GLU A 3 -8.44 -17.61 -25.30
N ASP A 4 -7.50 -18.43 -25.68
CA ASP A 4 -6.39 -18.83 -24.86
C ASP A 4 -5.62 -17.54 -24.54
N LEU A 5 -5.82 -17.05 -23.34
CA LEU A 5 -4.95 -16.01 -22.77
C LEU A 5 -3.58 -16.66 -22.61
N ASP A 6 -2.67 -16.34 -23.52
CA ASP A 6 -1.27 -16.70 -23.42
C ASP A 6 -0.72 -16.15 -22.09
N LEU A 7 -0.64 -17.03 -21.11
CA LEU A 7 -0.06 -16.75 -19.80
C LEU A 7 1.48 -16.61 -19.85
N ASP A 8 2.07 -16.80 -21.03
CA ASP A 8 3.52 -16.81 -21.22
C ASP A 8 4.14 -15.42 -21.44
N ASP A 9 3.33 -14.34 -21.51
CA ASP A 9 3.83 -13.00 -21.77
C ASP A 9 3.76 -12.05 -20.55
N ILE A 10 3.58 -12.60 -19.35
CA ILE A 10 3.79 -11.84 -18.13
C ILE A 10 5.28 -11.95 -17.79
N THR A 11 6.11 -11.19 -18.47
CA THR A 11 7.46 -10.87 -17.99
C THR A 11 7.31 -10.08 -16.71
N VAL A 12 7.23 -10.79 -15.59
CA VAL A 12 7.40 -10.17 -14.28
C VAL A 12 8.85 -9.72 -14.20
N GLU A 13 9.09 -8.43 -14.44
CA GLU A 13 10.41 -7.88 -14.22
C GLU A 13 10.82 -8.19 -12.78
N PRO A 14 12.03 -8.71 -12.56
CA PRO A 14 12.46 -9.03 -11.21
C PRO A 14 12.46 -7.74 -10.38
N TYR A 15 11.75 -7.76 -9.26
CA TYR A 15 11.75 -6.64 -8.31
C TYR A 15 13.18 -6.38 -7.84
N VAL A 16 13.71 -5.23 -8.20
CA VAL A 16 15.02 -4.77 -7.73
C VAL A 16 14.79 -4.03 -6.40
N CYS A 17 15.27 -4.63 -5.33
CA CYS A 17 15.26 -3.97 -4.03
C CYS A 17 16.37 -2.91 -3.96
N ASP A 18 16.00 -1.65 -3.99
CA ASP A 18 16.91 -0.49 -3.92
C ASP A 18 17.03 0.11 -2.50
N PHE A 19 16.50 -0.58 -1.49
CA PHE A 19 16.66 -0.16 -0.10
C PHE A 19 18.06 -0.51 0.41
N GLU A 20 18.67 0.46 1.11
CA GLU A 20 19.99 0.36 1.70
C GLU A 20 19.96 0.53 3.22
N GLU A 21 21.05 0.14 3.88
CA GLU A 21 21.22 0.34 5.32
C GLU A 21 21.10 1.82 5.70
N GLY A 22 20.32 2.11 6.73
CA GLY A 22 20.03 3.47 7.19
C GLY A 22 18.80 4.12 6.56
N ASP A 23 18.21 3.52 5.54
CA ASP A 23 17.01 4.06 4.91
C ASP A 23 15.82 4.08 5.87
N LYS A 24 15.08 5.17 5.85
CA LYS A 24 13.82 5.30 6.58
C LYS A 24 12.69 4.78 5.69
N VAL A 25 11.95 3.83 6.21
CA VAL A 25 10.92 3.11 5.46
C VAL A 25 9.60 3.06 6.23
N VAL A 26 8.51 2.82 5.51
CA VAL A 26 7.23 2.46 6.10
C VAL A 26 6.91 1.02 5.69
N TYR A 27 6.74 0.18 6.70
CA TYR A 27 6.28 -1.19 6.51
C TYR A 27 4.79 -1.25 6.80
N PRO A 28 3.93 -1.52 5.81
CA PRO A 28 2.49 -1.55 5.99
C PRO A 28 2.09 -2.47 7.15
N HIS A 29 1.11 -2.07 7.94
CA HIS A 29 0.62 -2.70 9.16
C HIS A 29 1.57 -2.63 10.38
N HIS A 30 2.83 -2.29 10.20
CA HIS A 30 3.82 -2.17 11.29
C HIS A 30 4.25 -0.74 11.56
N GLY A 31 4.22 0.12 10.55
CA GLY A 31 4.55 1.54 10.66
C GLY A 31 5.97 1.90 10.20
N ALA A 32 6.43 3.06 10.66
CA ALA A 32 7.74 3.58 10.28
C ALA A 32 8.88 2.80 10.94
N GLY A 33 9.95 2.61 10.19
CA GLY A 33 11.13 1.91 10.64
C GLY A 33 12.40 2.38 9.93
N VAL A 34 13.50 1.79 10.33
CA VAL A 34 14.83 2.02 9.75
C VAL A 34 15.43 0.69 9.32
N VAL A 35 16.00 0.65 8.13
CA VAL A 35 16.77 -0.50 7.66
C VAL A 35 18.08 -0.57 8.43
N LEU A 36 18.23 -1.58 9.28
CA LEU A 36 19.46 -1.76 10.07
C LEU A 36 20.56 -2.37 9.25
N LYS A 37 20.24 -3.37 8.42
CA LYS A 37 21.18 -4.06 7.56
C LYS A 37 20.49 -4.80 6.43
N LYS A 38 21.27 -5.04 5.40
CA LYS A 38 20.94 -5.85 4.23
C LYS A 38 21.95 -6.97 4.16
N GLU A 39 21.52 -8.20 4.34
CA GLU A 39 22.40 -9.35 4.44
C GLU A 39 21.87 -10.55 3.66
N SER A 40 22.80 -11.30 3.07
CA SER A 40 22.48 -12.58 2.44
C SER A 40 22.67 -13.71 3.45
N THR A 41 21.69 -14.58 3.52
CA THR A 41 21.69 -15.73 4.42
C THR A 41 21.39 -17.00 3.63
N ASP A 42 22.19 -18.04 3.86
CA ASP A 42 21.96 -19.35 3.29
C ASP A 42 20.96 -20.11 4.18
N LEU A 43 19.78 -20.38 3.65
CA LEU A 43 18.74 -21.16 4.30
C LEU A 43 18.35 -22.32 3.38
N LEU A 44 18.49 -23.55 3.88
CA LEU A 44 18.07 -24.78 3.17
C LEU A 44 18.69 -24.92 1.76
N GLY A 45 19.93 -24.45 1.57
CA GLY A 45 20.65 -24.55 0.30
C GLY A 45 20.34 -23.45 -0.69
N GLU A 46 19.52 -22.47 -0.31
CA GLU A 46 19.25 -21.28 -1.11
C GLU A 46 19.79 -20.03 -0.42
N THR A 47 20.56 -19.24 -1.18
CA THR A 47 21.03 -17.93 -0.73
C THR A 47 19.95 -16.89 -0.98
N ARG A 48 19.42 -16.30 0.08
CA ARG A 48 18.44 -15.21 -0.01
C ARG A 48 18.96 -13.96 0.70
N GLU A 49 18.66 -12.82 0.11
CA GLU A 49 18.93 -11.53 0.70
C GLU A 49 17.76 -11.04 1.53
N TYR A 50 18.04 -10.55 2.73
CA TYR A 50 17.06 -10.05 3.68
C TYR A 50 17.37 -8.61 4.09
N LEU A 51 16.31 -7.82 4.26
CA LEU A 51 16.34 -6.54 4.96
C LEU A 51 15.96 -6.76 6.42
N THR A 52 16.79 -6.29 7.32
CA THR A 52 16.45 -6.22 8.76
C THR A 52 15.97 -4.81 9.06
N ILE A 53 14.72 -4.68 9.46
CA ILE A 53 14.04 -3.41 9.70
C ILE A 53 13.67 -3.31 11.17
N LYS A 54 14.08 -2.23 11.82
CA LYS A 54 13.64 -1.90 13.18
C LYS A 54 12.43 -0.98 13.10
N ILE A 55 11.31 -1.42 13.62
CA ILE A 55 10.07 -0.63 13.72
C ILE A 55 10.16 0.29 14.93
N LEU A 56 9.92 1.59 14.72
CA LEU A 56 10.13 2.60 15.76
C LEU A 56 9.05 2.60 16.84
N HIS A 57 7.85 2.19 16.50
CA HIS A 57 6.69 2.27 17.40
C HIS A 57 6.75 1.27 18.58
N ASN A 58 7.22 0.07 18.33
CA ASN A 58 7.17 -1.04 19.29
C ASN A 58 8.50 -1.79 19.47
N ASP A 59 9.59 -1.22 18.99
CA ASP A 59 10.94 -1.82 19.00
C ASP A 59 11.03 -3.22 18.35
N LEU A 60 10.02 -3.59 17.57
CA LEU A 60 10.01 -4.83 16.82
C LEU A 60 11.07 -4.81 15.72
N THR A 61 11.83 -5.88 15.61
CA THR A 61 12.75 -6.09 14.49
C THR A 61 12.19 -7.17 13.59
N VAL A 62 12.01 -6.86 12.31
CA VAL A 62 11.49 -7.77 11.30
C VAL A 62 12.53 -8.03 10.22
N LYS A 63 12.56 -9.25 9.70
CA LYS A 63 13.36 -9.64 8.54
C LYS A 63 12.44 -9.85 7.35
N VAL A 64 12.70 -9.14 6.28
CA VAL A 64 11.91 -9.19 5.05
C VAL A 64 12.82 -9.64 3.90
N PRO A 65 12.50 -10.74 3.19
CA PRO A 65 13.22 -11.08 1.97
C PRO A 65 13.12 -9.92 0.98
N THR A 66 14.24 -9.54 0.36
CA THR A 66 14.26 -8.41 -0.58
C THR A 66 13.31 -8.59 -1.75
N GLU A 67 13.14 -9.80 -2.22
CA GLU A 67 12.18 -10.18 -3.25
C GLU A 67 10.71 -9.95 -2.85
N ASN A 68 10.42 -9.99 -1.56
CA ASN A 68 9.07 -9.76 -1.02
C ASN A 68 8.81 -8.30 -0.60
N ALA A 69 9.82 -7.46 -0.55
CA ALA A 69 9.69 -6.07 -0.09
C ALA A 69 8.67 -5.28 -0.93
N GLY A 70 8.66 -5.45 -2.24
CA GLY A 70 7.68 -4.84 -3.13
C GLY A 70 6.25 -5.38 -2.91
N ILE A 71 6.12 -6.68 -2.75
CA ILE A 71 4.83 -7.35 -2.50
C ILE A 71 4.26 -6.93 -1.15
N ALA A 72 5.12 -6.77 -0.15
CA ALA A 72 4.74 -6.29 1.18
C ALA A 72 4.37 -4.80 1.20
N GLY A 73 4.62 -4.07 0.13
CA GLY A 73 4.34 -2.64 0.02
C GLY A 73 5.32 -1.76 0.81
N LEU A 74 6.53 -2.27 1.08
CA LEU A 74 7.58 -1.49 1.73
C LEU A 74 7.92 -0.27 0.87
N ARG A 75 7.92 0.91 1.47
CA ARG A 75 8.19 2.17 0.79
C ARG A 75 9.06 3.10 1.63
N ARG A 76 9.71 4.06 0.97
CA ARG A 76 10.46 5.11 1.67
C ARG A 76 9.51 6.08 2.38
N VAL A 77 9.99 6.68 3.46
CA VAL A 77 9.29 7.79 4.11
C VAL A 77 9.30 8.98 3.14
N ILE A 78 8.15 9.62 3.01
CA ILE A 78 7.97 10.77 2.12
C ILE A 78 8.59 12.05 2.70
N ASP A 79 9.02 12.94 1.82
CA ASP A 79 9.54 14.26 2.18
C ASP A 79 8.43 15.32 2.31
N GLU A 80 8.80 16.56 2.66
CA GLU A 80 7.84 17.66 2.83
C GLU A 80 7.08 18.01 1.54
N ASP A 81 7.72 17.94 0.38
CA ASP A 81 7.09 18.24 -0.89
C ASP A 81 6.07 17.16 -1.27
N GLU A 82 6.39 15.92 -0.99
CA GLU A 82 5.46 14.80 -1.15
C GLU A 82 4.29 14.88 -0.16
N ILE A 83 4.51 15.33 1.08
CA ILE A 83 3.44 15.60 2.04
C ILE A 83 2.45 16.62 1.50
N LYS A 84 2.94 17.71 0.92
CA LYS A 84 2.08 18.74 0.29
C LYS A 84 1.25 18.16 -0.85
N LYS A 85 1.84 17.31 -1.68
CA LYS A 85 1.12 16.59 -2.76
C LYS A 85 0.06 15.63 -2.20
N VAL A 86 0.36 14.91 -1.13
CA VAL A 86 -0.61 14.04 -0.44
C VAL A 86 -1.80 14.85 0.06
N ILE A 87 -1.57 16.00 0.69
CA ILE A 87 -2.63 16.90 1.16
C ILE A 87 -3.47 17.39 -0.03
N SER A 88 -2.84 17.72 -1.15
CA SER A 88 -3.54 18.10 -2.38
C SER A 88 -4.45 16.98 -2.88
N VAL A 89 -3.97 15.74 -2.92
CA VAL A 89 -4.78 14.58 -3.31
C VAL A 89 -5.96 14.37 -2.35
N LEU A 90 -5.75 14.49 -1.05
CA LEU A 90 -6.80 14.37 -0.04
C LEU A 90 -7.87 15.47 -0.14
N SER A 91 -7.50 16.64 -0.66
CA SER A 91 -8.39 17.80 -0.84
C SER A 91 -9.09 17.82 -2.19
N ASP A 92 -8.75 16.92 -3.09
CA ASP A 92 -9.29 16.84 -4.44
C ASP A 92 -10.69 16.19 -4.47
N GLU A 93 -11.33 16.25 -5.61
CA GLU A 93 -12.65 15.63 -5.82
C GLU A 93 -12.56 14.10 -5.81
N VAL A 94 -13.68 13.46 -5.47
CA VAL A 94 -13.80 12.00 -5.50
C VAL A 94 -13.61 11.48 -6.91
N SER A 95 -12.71 10.54 -7.09
CA SER A 95 -12.58 9.82 -8.36
C SER A 95 -13.62 8.71 -8.48
N ASP A 96 -13.89 8.31 -9.71
CA ASP A 96 -14.83 7.24 -9.99
C ASP A 96 -14.38 5.91 -9.38
N MET A 97 -15.29 5.31 -8.63
CA MET A 97 -15.10 3.96 -8.08
C MET A 97 -16.20 3.02 -8.59
N PRO A 98 -15.91 1.74 -8.73
CA PRO A 98 -16.94 0.76 -9.07
C PRO A 98 -18.11 0.80 -8.07
N LYS A 99 -19.33 0.79 -8.56
CA LYS A 99 -20.55 0.83 -7.73
C LYS A 99 -20.77 -0.47 -6.97
N ASN A 100 -20.41 -1.58 -7.55
CA ASN A 100 -20.50 -2.89 -6.93
C ASN A 100 -19.46 -3.03 -5.81
N TRP A 101 -19.88 -3.53 -4.64
CA TRP A 101 -19.03 -3.62 -3.45
C TRP A 101 -17.79 -4.51 -3.69
N ASN A 102 -17.96 -5.68 -4.28
CA ASN A 102 -16.85 -6.61 -4.52
C ASN A 102 -15.81 -6.02 -5.48
N ARG A 103 -16.27 -5.37 -6.56
CA ARG A 103 -15.39 -4.71 -7.53
C ARG A 103 -14.67 -3.52 -6.91
N ARG A 104 -15.36 -2.73 -6.10
CA ARG A 104 -14.78 -1.58 -5.37
C ARG A 104 -13.74 -2.04 -4.36
N PHE A 105 -14.02 -3.08 -3.59
CA PHE A 105 -13.08 -3.68 -2.66
C PHE A 105 -11.80 -4.12 -3.36
N LYS A 106 -11.92 -4.86 -4.46
CA LYS A 106 -10.79 -5.32 -5.27
C LYS A 106 -9.99 -4.14 -5.85
N TYR A 107 -10.67 -3.16 -6.41
CA TYR A 107 -10.07 -1.96 -6.98
C TYR A 107 -9.23 -1.19 -5.96
N ASN A 108 -9.79 -0.92 -4.79
CA ASN A 108 -9.08 -0.22 -3.71
C ASN A 108 -7.93 -1.06 -3.15
N LYS A 109 -8.11 -2.36 -3.00
CA LYS A 109 -7.08 -3.27 -2.52
C LYS A 109 -5.87 -3.32 -3.46
N GLU A 110 -6.08 -3.32 -4.76
CA GLU A 110 -5.01 -3.26 -5.75
C GLU A 110 -4.23 -1.94 -5.66
N LYS A 111 -4.91 -0.81 -5.50
CA LYS A 111 -4.26 0.49 -5.28
C LYS A 111 -3.41 0.52 -4.02
N ILE A 112 -3.88 -0.02 -2.92
CA ILE A 112 -3.13 -0.09 -1.66
C ILE A 112 -1.85 -0.93 -1.82
N LYS A 113 -1.92 -2.00 -2.58
CA LYS A 113 -0.78 -2.90 -2.82
C LYS A 113 0.35 -2.29 -3.63
N THR A 114 0.10 -1.24 -4.40
CA THR A 114 1.15 -0.60 -5.20
C THR A 114 2.26 0.01 -4.36
N GLY A 115 2.02 0.26 -3.07
CA GLY A 115 2.94 0.99 -2.19
C GLY A 115 3.04 2.48 -2.50
N ASN A 116 2.27 2.99 -3.46
CA ASN A 116 2.25 4.41 -3.83
C ASN A 116 1.39 5.19 -2.83
N VAL A 117 2.01 6.15 -2.12
CA VAL A 117 1.32 6.94 -1.10
C VAL A 117 0.20 7.82 -1.67
N PHE A 118 0.30 8.27 -2.90
CA PHE A 118 -0.73 9.08 -3.55
C PHE A 118 -1.96 8.26 -3.90
N GLU A 119 -1.79 7.03 -4.33
CA GLU A 119 -2.88 6.09 -4.55
C GLU A 119 -3.57 5.70 -3.24
N LEU A 120 -2.79 5.49 -2.19
CA LEU A 120 -3.33 5.27 -0.84
C LEU A 120 -4.15 6.47 -0.36
N ALA A 121 -3.66 7.69 -0.55
CA ALA A 121 -4.37 8.92 -0.21
C ALA A 121 -5.69 9.04 -0.98
N GLU A 122 -5.70 8.70 -2.26
CA GLU A 122 -6.92 8.68 -3.08
C GLU A 122 -7.95 7.68 -2.54
N VAL A 123 -7.55 6.49 -2.18
CA VAL A 123 -8.43 5.48 -1.57
C VAL A 123 -9.02 6.00 -0.26
N VAL A 124 -8.19 6.56 0.62
CA VAL A 124 -8.63 7.14 1.90
C VAL A 124 -9.65 8.25 1.67
N ARG A 125 -9.37 9.20 0.78
CA ARG A 125 -10.29 10.29 0.41
C ARG A 125 -11.63 9.75 -0.07
N ASN A 126 -11.62 8.86 -1.04
CA ASN A 126 -12.81 8.32 -1.67
C ASN A 126 -13.69 7.55 -0.67
N LEU A 127 -13.08 6.74 0.17
CA LEU A 127 -13.81 5.97 1.19
C LEU A 127 -14.33 6.86 2.32
N ALA A 128 -13.56 7.85 2.76
CA ALA A 128 -13.99 8.79 3.80
C ALA A 128 -15.20 9.61 3.35
N LEU A 129 -15.18 10.17 2.15
CA LEU A 129 -16.30 10.94 1.61
C LEU A 129 -17.52 10.07 1.38
N ARG A 130 -17.35 8.85 0.89
CA ARG A 130 -18.44 7.90 0.75
C ARG A 130 -19.11 7.57 2.09
N GLU A 131 -18.33 7.37 3.15
CA GLU A 131 -18.85 7.10 4.49
C GLU A 131 -19.61 8.30 5.06
N MET A 132 -19.12 9.50 4.84
CA MET A 132 -19.81 10.74 5.22
C MET A 132 -21.17 10.87 4.51
N GLU A 133 -21.23 10.65 3.20
CA GLU A 133 -22.46 10.69 2.43
C GLU A 133 -23.48 9.64 2.90
N LYS A 134 -23.02 8.43 3.18
CA LYS A 134 -23.86 7.35 3.71
C LYS A 134 -24.42 7.71 5.09
N GLY A 135 -23.59 8.24 5.98
CA GLY A 135 -24.01 8.71 7.30
C GLY A 135 -25.06 9.83 7.23
N LEU A 136 -24.90 10.78 6.32
CA LEU A 136 -25.88 11.84 6.09
C LEU A 136 -27.22 11.28 5.59
N ARG A 137 -27.22 10.35 4.64
CA ARG A 137 -28.45 9.70 4.16
C ARG A 137 -29.18 8.96 5.26
N GLN A 138 -28.47 8.26 6.13
CA GLN A 138 -29.08 7.56 7.27
C GLN A 138 -29.73 8.53 8.25
N ARG A 139 -29.09 9.66 8.54
CA ARG A 139 -29.66 10.71 9.42
C ARG A 139 -30.91 11.35 8.82
N VAL A 140 -30.87 11.71 7.54
CA VAL A 140 -32.04 12.27 6.83
C VAL A 140 -33.20 11.27 6.82
N ASN A 141 -32.93 10.00 6.53
CA ASN A 141 -33.95 8.96 6.53
C ASN A 141 -34.57 8.73 7.94
N ALA A 142 -33.77 8.86 9.00
CA ALA A 142 -34.25 8.80 10.38
C ALA A 142 -35.14 9.97 10.72
N LEU A 143 -34.83 11.19 10.26
CA LEU A 143 -35.66 12.40 10.46
C LEU A 143 -36.99 12.32 9.70
N ASN A 144 -37.01 11.71 8.52
CA ASN A 144 -38.23 11.59 7.71
C ASN A 144 -39.18 10.47 8.19
N ARG A 145 -38.83 9.72 9.24
CA ARG A 145 -39.68 8.69 9.86
C ARG A 145 -40.56 9.23 10.98
N PHE A 146 -40.38 10.48 11.34
CA PHE A 146 -41.18 11.20 12.30
C PHE A 146 -42.05 12.27 11.60
#